data_e6d730738cb21c1db9238bf44e4603f9
#
_entry.id   e6d730738cb21c1db9238bf44e4603f9
#
_cell.length_a   1.000
_cell.length_b   1.000
_cell.length_c   1.000
_cell.angle_alpha   90.00
_cell.angle_beta   90.00
_cell.angle_gamma   90.00
#
_symmetry.space_group_name_H-M   'P 1'
#
loop_
_entity.id
_entity.type
_entity.pdbx_description
1 polymer ?
#
loop_
_entity_poly.entity_id
_entity_poly.type
_entity_poly.pdbx_seq_one_letter_code
_entity_poly.pdbx_strand_id
1 'polypeptide(L)'
;MSAVQLPHEVPVLPTEVPVLPTEVEVVNLGLPLFADAVRDQGRPAHHVDWRPPADGDPELVRALTRLYGRRSPSIDAANAEVVRRLDQGVPVLVGIGTAGADLPGVGERTIIHCGPAIGWDDVCDPLRRSVRAAVMAEGWAATPEEAEKLLRAGDVELEPANLHDAVVPMASAVGPSAPVFVVENPQGGTRAFSAVNQGPGEVPWFGRETPAAVERLVFLREVAGPLLAECLAGSGPIDVFALATQGLQMGDDLHMRTQATTNLFVRAILPQLVGLEAPRRAELARFLAGNHLFFLNLAMAAAKSLTMWAQLVEGSSVVTTMARNGTTYGIRLPGSDEWFITASPPVGSAMYYSGYGPEQAAPDIGDSAVLELIGLGGSAAAASPAVAAFVGGTMADAIATTEEVDRIAAGRSSRFKLPTLDYRGTPVGIDVRKVVELGITPKVNTGILHASEGTGQVGAGVAEAPIACFREALLALDRRLA
;
A
#
# COMPACT_ATOMS: atom_id res chain seq x y z
N MET A 1 -81.06 37.71 -31.07
CA MET A 1 -80.64 37.17 -29.75
C MET A 1 -80.27 35.71 -30.01
N SER A 2 -79.01 35.43 -30.24
CA SER A 2 -78.50 34.07 -30.48
C SER A 2 -77.99 33.50 -29.17
N ALA A 3 -78.53 32.36 -28.77
CA ALA A 3 -78.11 31.59 -27.62
C ALA A 3 -76.78 30.86 -27.92
N VAL A 4 -75.77 31.12 -27.15
CA VAL A 4 -74.47 30.41 -27.18
C VAL A 4 -74.62 29.11 -26.39
N GLN A 5 -74.57 27.97 -27.10
CA GLN A 5 -74.48 26.65 -26.46
C GLN A 5 -73.02 26.39 -26.07
N LEU A 6 -72.81 26.20 -24.76
CA LEU A 6 -71.52 25.69 -24.22
C LEU A 6 -71.52 24.17 -24.32
N PRO A 7 -70.46 23.51 -24.82
CA PRO A 7 -70.35 22.08 -24.75
C PRO A 7 -69.93 21.65 -23.32
N HIS A 8 -70.75 20.91 -22.67
CA HIS A 8 -70.41 20.11 -21.46
C HIS A 8 -69.78 18.79 -21.87
N GLU A 9 -68.50 18.78 -22.15
CA GLU A 9 -67.76 17.51 -22.06
C GLU A 9 -67.21 17.37 -20.64
N VAL A 10 -67.80 16.46 -19.88
CA VAL A 10 -67.24 16.01 -18.60
C VAL A 10 -66.05 15.11 -18.93
N PRO A 11 -64.83 15.37 -18.43
CA PRO A 11 -63.73 14.47 -18.66
C PRO A 11 -64.03 13.14 -18.00
N VAL A 12 -64.08 12.08 -18.79
CA VAL A 12 -64.13 10.70 -18.31
C VAL A 12 -62.83 10.41 -17.62
N LEU A 13 -62.87 10.29 -16.30
CA LEU A 13 -61.72 9.80 -15.54
C LEU A 13 -61.36 8.40 -16.01
N PRO A 14 -60.08 8.07 -16.21
CA PRO A 14 -59.66 6.73 -16.58
C PRO A 14 -60.14 5.74 -15.52
N THR A 15 -60.89 4.72 -15.98
CA THR A 15 -61.51 3.68 -15.16
C THR A 15 -60.49 2.60 -14.71
N GLU A 16 -59.23 2.75 -14.99
CA GLU A 16 -58.21 1.85 -14.46
C GLU A 16 -57.57 2.47 -13.22
N VAL A 17 -58.01 2.04 -12.05
CA VAL A 17 -57.26 2.22 -10.81
C VAL A 17 -55.93 1.48 -11.01
N PRO A 18 -54.78 2.11 -10.90
CA PRO A 18 -53.52 1.39 -11.00
C PRO A 18 -53.50 0.29 -9.95
N VAL A 19 -53.45 -0.95 -10.42
CA VAL A 19 -53.33 -2.12 -9.54
C VAL A 19 -51.98 -2.01 -8.90
N LEU A 20 -51.92 -1.85 -7.57
CA LEU A 20 -50.69 -1.89 -6.82
C LEU A 20 -49.97 -3.21 -7.11
N PRO A 21 -48.66 -3.20 -7.31
CA PRO A 21 -47.90 -4.41 -7.54
C PRO A 21 -48.13 -5.38 -6.37
N THR A 22 -48.32 -6.64 -6.70
CA THR A 22 -48.54 -7.72 -5.74
C THR A 22 -47.29 -8.05 -4.91
N GLU A 23 -46.14 -7.74 -5.46
CA GLU A 23 -44.85 -7.82 -4.79
C GLU A 23 -44.27 -6.43 -4.70
N VAL A 24 -43.99 -5.99 -3.45
CA VAL A 24 -43.39 -4.69 -3.15
C VAL A 24 -42.05 -4.96 -2.52
N GLU A 25 -40.98 -4.56 -3.17
CA GLU A 25 -39.67 -4.45 -2.58
C GLU A 25 -39.44 -3.01 -2.05
N VAL A 26 -39.06 -2.89 -0.78
CA VAL A 26 -38.85 -1.61 -0.15
C VAL A 26 -37.36 -1.30 -0.08
N VAL A 27 -36.95 -0.14 -0.62
CA VAL A 27 -35.61 0.44 -0.38
C VAL A 27 -35.76 1.52 0.67
N ASN A 28 -35.14 1.31 1.82
CA ASN A 28 -35.13 2.29 2.93
C ASN A 28 -33.87 3.15 2.87
N LEU A 29 -34.03 4.45 2.78
CA LEU A 29 -32.98 5.48 2.90
C LEU A 29 -33.25 6.24 4.20
N GLY A 30 -32.40 6.11 5.20
CA GLY A 30 -32.57 6.79 6.47
C GLY A 30 -32.36 5.86 7.69
N LEU A 31 -33.25 5.94 8.67
CA LEU A 31 -33.06 5.15 9.88
C LEU A 31 -33.32 3.65 9.64
N PRO A 32 -32.41 2.76 10.08
CA PRO A 32 -32.56 1.31 9.91
C PRO A 32 -33.85 0.75 10.46
N LEU A 33 -34.36 1.34 11.55
CA LEU A 33 -35.60 0.90 12.20
C LEU A 33 -36.82 0.87 11.26
N PHE A 34 -36.85 1.69 10.20
CA PHE A 34 -37.95 1.65 9.22
C PHE A 34 -37.85 0.42 8.32
N ALA A 35 -36.64 0.01 7.95
CA ALA A 35 -36.46 -1.24 7.22
C ALA A 35 -36.83 -2.44 8.09
N ASP A 36 -36.45 -2.42 9.36
CA ASP A 36 -36.78 -3.49 10.32
C ASP A 36 -38.30 -3.57 10.52
N ALA A 37 -39.00 -2.46 10.68
CA ALA A 37 -40.44 -2.43 10.79
C ALA A 37 -41.18 -3.01 9.57
N VAL A 38 -40.61 -2.87 8.36
CA VAL A 38 -41.14 -3.49 7.12
C VAL A 38 -40.84 -4.99 7.11
N ARG A 39 -39.65 -5.40 7.53
CA ARG A 39 -39.27 -6.83 7.63
C ARG A 39 -40.13 -7.57 8.66
N ASP A 40 -40.40 -6.92 9.79
CA ASP A 40 -41.27 -7.48 10.85
C ASP A 40 -42.69 -7.73 10.37
N GLN A 41 -43.15 -7.01 9.34
CA GLN A 41 -44.42 -7.25 8.64
C GLN A 41 -44.33 -8.32 7.52
N GLY A 42 -43.20 -9.04 7.46
CA GLY A 42 -42.98 -10.09 6.48
C GLY A 42 -42.74 -9.60 5.05
N ARG A 43 -42.34 -8.35 4.86
CA ARG A 43 -42.00 -7.78 3.55
C ARG A 43 -40.52 -7.62 3.37
N PRO A 44 -39.92 -7.88 2.19
CA PRO A 44 -38.54 -7.64 1.93
C PRO A 44 -38.27 -6.14 1.97
N ALA A 45 -37.23 -5.74 2.72
CA ALA A 45 -36.74 -4.37 2.76
C ALA A 45 -35.22 -4.34 2.69
N HIS A 46 -34.69 -3.55 1.77
CA HIS A 46 -33.28 -3.27 1.63
C HIS A 46 -32.97 -1.93 2.28
N HIS A 47 -32.14 -1.95 3.33
CA HIS A 47 -31.65 -0.71 3.95
C HIS A 47 -30.38 -0.26 3.21
N VAL A 48 -30.36 1.00 2.81
CA VAL A 48 -29.19 1.67 2.22
C VAL A 48 -28.69 2.70 3.23
N ASP A 49 -27.50 2.50 3.76
CA ASP A 49 -26.79 3.52 4.57
C ASP A 49 -26.30 4.63 3.63
N TRP A 50 -27.22 5.51 3.24
CA TRP A 50 -26.92 6.61 2.35
C TRP A 50 -26.29 7.78 3.14
N ARG A 51 -25.14 8.24 2.62
CA ARG A 51 -24.48 9.47 3.10
C ARG A 51 -24.34 10.44 1.93
N PRO A 52 -24.40 11.76 2.19
CA PRO A 52 -24.08 12.72 1.15
C PRO A 52 -22.68 12.47 0.58
N PRO A 53 -22.48 12.46 -0.76
CA PRO A 53 -21.16 12.37 -1.34
C PRO A 53 -20.21 13.40 -0.73
N ALA A 54 -18.98 13.00 -0.42
CA ALA A 54 -17.95 13.86 0.20
C ALA A 54 -18.42 14.55 1.50
N ASP A 55 -19.21 13.85 2.32
CA ASP A 55 -19.83 14.38 3.55
C ASP A 55 -20.65 15.67 3.33
N GLY A 56 -21.08 15.95 2.10
CA GLY A 56 -21.83 17.14 1.74
C GLY A 56 -20.97 18.39 1.52
N ASP A 57 -19.65 18.29 1.46
CA ASP A 57 -18.76 19.44 1.19
C ASP A 57 -19.05 20.01 -0.22
N PRO A 58 -19.50 21.29 -0.31
CA PRO A 58 -19.94 21.85 -1.59
C PRO A 58 -18.83 21.97 -2.65
N GLU A 59 -17.56 22.13 -2.25
CA GLU A 59 -16.43 22.23 -3.19
C GLU A 59 -16.11 20.85 -3.76
N LEU A 60 -16.02 19.84 -2.92
CA LEU A 60 -15.76 18.46 -3.32
C LEU A 60 -16.90 17.89 -4.16
N VAL A 61 -18.16 18.17 -3.78
CA VAL A 61 -19.35 17.75 -4.57
C VAL A 61 -19.32 18.37 -5.98
N ARG A 62 -18.97 19.66 -6.09
CA ARG A 62 -18.83 20.31 -7.41
C ARG A 62 -17.69 19.69 -8.23
N ALA A 63 -16.55 19.39 -7.61
CA ALA A 63 -15.43 18.72 -8.27
C ALA A 63 -15.84 17.32 -8.76
N LEU A 64 -16.45 16.49 -7.90
CA LEU A 64 -16.98 15.18 -8.27
C LEU A 64 -17.97 15.27 -9.43
N THR A 65 -18.90 16.25 -9.39
CA THR A 65 -19.88 16.46 -10.47
C THR A 65 -19.20 16.73 -11.81
N ARG A 66 -18.10 17.52 -11.85
CA ARG A 66 -17.34 17.75 -13.08
C ARG A 66 -16.58 16.51 -13.55
N LEU A 67 -15.94 15.80 -12.61
CA LEU A 67 -15.11 14.62 -12.92
C LEU A 67 -15.94 13.40 -13.34
N TYR A 68 -17.14 13.21 -12.78
CA TYR A 68 -18.11 12.19 -13.20
C TYR A 68 -19.00 12.63 -14.38
N GLY A 69 -19.00 13.92 -14.73
CA GLY A 69 -19.76 14.45 -15.84
C GLY A 69 -19.03 14.32 -17.18
N ARG A 70 -18.79 15.44 -17.85
CA ARG A 70 -18.20 15.47 -19.21
C ARG A 70 -16.80 14.85 -19.30
N ARG A 71 -16.05 14.80 -18.19
CA ARG A 71 -14.68 14.28 -18.13
C ARG A 71 -14.61 12.78 -17.85
N SER A 72 -15.70 12.18 -17.39
CA SER A 72 -15.72 10.76 -17.00
C SER A 72 -15.17 9.82 -18.09
N PRO A 73 -15.55 9.92 -19.37
CA PRO A 73 -15.06 8.97 -20.37
C PRO A 73 -13.54 8.97 -20.53
N SER A 74 -12.90 10.15 -20.46
CA SER A 74 -11.44 10.26 -20.58
C SER A 74 -10.72 9.75 -19.33
N ILE A 75 -11.25 10.07 -18.14
CA ILE A 75 -10.71 9.60 -16.88
C ILE A 75 -10.87 8.09 -16.77
N ASP A 76 -12.02 7.54 -17.13
CA ASP A 76 -12.31 6.11 -17.05
C ASP A 76 -11.43 5.31 -18.03
N ALA A 77 -11.16 5.86 -19.23
CA ALA A 77 -10.19 5.27 -20.16
C ALA A 77 -8.75 5.30 -19.58
N ALA A 78 -8.33 6.40 -18.97
CA ALA A 78 -7.03 6.51 -18.30
C ALA A 78 -6.94 5.55 -17.11
N ASN A 79 -8.00 5.45 -16.30
CA ASN A 79 -8.07 4.50 -15.19
C ASN A 79 -7.96 3.04 -15.66
N ALA A 80 -8.65 2.69 -16.73
CA ALA A 80 -8.57 1.35 -17.32
C ALA A 80 -7.13 1.02 -17.77
N GLU A 81 -6.42 1.99 -18.36
CA GLU A 81 -5.02 1.82 -18.76
C GLU A 81 -4.10 1.69 -17.52
N VAL A 82 -4.31 2.50 -16.46
CA VAL A 82 -3.57 2.32 -15.20
C VAL A 82 -3.80 0.93 -14.63
N VAL A 83 -5.05 0.48 -14.50
CA VAL A 83 -5.38 -0.86 -14.00
C VAL A 83 -4.72 -1.94 -14.87
N ARG A 84 -4.75 -1.80 -16.19
CA ARG A 84 -4.07 -2.72 -17.11
C ARG A 84 -2.57 -2.80 -16.83
N ARG A 85 -1.90 -1.67 -16.62
CA ARG A 85 -0.46 -1.62 -16.30
C ARG A 85 -0.15 -2.28 -14.97
N LEU A 86 -0.95 -2.00 -13.95
CA LEU A 86 -0.80 -2.59 -12.61
C LEU A 86 -1.05 -4.11 -12.60
N ASP A 87 -2.03 -4.59 -13.39
CA ASP A 87 -2.43 -5.99 -13.38
C ASP A 87 -1.64 -6.87 -14.36
N GLN A 88 -1.25 -6.35 -15.53
CA GLN A 88 -0.67 -7.17 -16.60
C GLN A 88 0.87 -7.07 -16.70
N GLY A 89 1.50 -6.11 -16.06
CA GLY A 89 2.97 -6.03 -16.04
C GLY A 89 3.59 -7.26 -15.37
N VAL A 90 4.75 -7.71 -15.85
CA VAL A 90 5.46 -8.89 -15.33
C VAL A 90 6.80 -8.45 -14.76
N PRO A 91 6.83 -8.03 -13.47
CA PRO A 91 8.09 -7.65 -12.83
C PRO A 91 8.97 -8.86 -12.60
N VAL A 92 10.23 -8.75 -13.01
CA VAL A 92 11.23 -9.81 -12.86
C VAL A 92 12.39 -9.32 -11.98
N LEU A 93 12.77 -10.13 -11.00
CA LEU A 93 14.01 -9.93 -10.25
C LEU A 93 15.17 -10.32 -11.15
N VAL A 94 16.05 -9.36 -11.43
CA VAL A 94 17.21 -9.57 -12.31
C VAL A 94 18.54 -9.68 -11.55
N GLY A 95 18.58 -9.26 -10.29
CA GLY A 95 19.78 -9.37 -9.47
C GLY A 95 19.70 -8.60 -8.16
N ILE A 96 20.85 -8.55 -7.49
CA ILE A 96 21.12 -7.68 -6.35
C ILE A 96 22.16 -6.67 -6.78
N GLY A 97 21.87 -5.39 -6.55
CA GLY A 97 22.79 -4.27 -6.74
C GLY A 97 23.16 -3.62 -5.42
N THR A 98 23.74 -2.42 -5.49
CA THR A 98 23.95 -1.54 -4.32
C THR A 98 23.26 -0.20 -4.53
N ALA A 99 22.77 0.40 -3.45
CA ALA A 99 21.99 1.63 -3.58
C ALA A 99 22.76 2.75 -4.29
N GLY A 100 24.02 2.98 -3.96
CA GLY A 100 24.83 4.04 -4.57
C GLY A 100 25.23 3.79 -6.03
N ALA A 101 25.26 2.52 -6.50
CA ALA A 101 25.61 2.20 -7.88
C ALA A 101 24.39 2.11 -8.79
N ASP A 102 23.26 1.66 -8.28
CA ASP A 102 22.11 1.27 -9.10
C ASP A 102 20.91 2.23 -9.01
N LEU A 103 20.74 2.91 -7.87
CA LEU A 103 19.62 3.85 -7.70
C LEU A 103 19.95 5.20 -8.35
N PRO A 104 19.05 5.76 -9.16
CA PRO A 104 19.29 7.05 -9.80
C PRO A 104 19.43 8.17 -8.77
N GLY A 105 20.50 8.95 -8.85
CA GLY A 105 20.70 10.16 -8.04
C GLY A 105 21.15 9.95 -6.59
N VAL A 106 21.37 8.73 -6.13
CA VAL A 106 21.92 8.49 -4.79
C VAL A 106 23.39 8.87 -4.74
N GLY A 107 23.72 9.87 -3.90
CA GLY A 107 25.08 10.34 -3.69
C GLY A 107 25.89 9.50 -2.70
N GLU A 108 27.20 9.76 -2.63
CA GLU A 108 28.12 9.05 -1.70
C GLU A 108 27.77 9.26 -0.22
N ARG A 109 27.05 10.34 0.11
CA ARG A 109 26.68 10.75 1.48
C ARG A 109 25.16 10.87 1.64
N THR A 110 24.39 10.12 0.84
CA THR A 110 22.92 10.13 0.88
C THR A 110 22.41 8.91 1.64
N ILE A 111 21.51 9.14 2.58
CA ILE A 111 20.67 8.08 3.19
C ILE A 111 19.25 8.25 2.65
N ILE A 112 18.71 7.21 2.04
CA ILE A 112 17.30 7.22 1.61
C ILE A 112 16.38 6.61 2.67
N HIS A 113 15.16 7.14 2.76
CA HIS A 113 14.16 6.76 3.76
C HIS A 113 12.76 6.57 3.14
N CYS A 114 11.84 5.97 3.92
CA CYS A 114 10.43 5.83 3.54
C CYS A 114 9.66 7.15 3.61
N GLY A 115 8.54 7.21 2.88
CA GLY A 115 7.59 8.31 2.95
C GLY A 115 7.94 9.51 2.07
N PRO A 116 7.17 10.62 2.21
CA PRO A 116 7.50 11.90 1.60
C PRO A 116 8.79 12.51 2.17
N ALA A 117 9.33 13.53 1.48
CA ALA A 117 10.46 14.31 1.97
C ALA A 117 10.17 14.91 3.36
N ILE A 118 11.17 14.86 4.25
CA ILE A 118 11.07 15.35 5.62
C ILE A 118 12.40 15.90 6.09
N GLY A 119 12.38 17.01 6.82
CA GLY A 119 13.57 17.56 7.45
C GLY A 119 13.99 16.74 8.69
N TRP A 120 15.30 16.70 8.98
CA TRP A 120 15.84 15.90 10.08
C TRP A 120 15.16 16.16 11.43
N ASP A 121 14.81 17.39 11.72
CA ASP A 121 14.18 17.76 13.00
C ASP A 121 12.76 17.21 13.17
N ASP A 122 12.07 16.92 12.07
CA ASP A 122 10.70 16.40 12.04
C ASP A 122 10.64 14.87 11.95
N VAL A 123 11.78 14.19 11.77
CA VAL A 123 11.85 12.72 11.66
C VAL A 123 11.42 12.08 12.98
N CYS A 124 10.49 11.13 12.93
CA CYS A 124 10.05 10.38 14.12
C CYS A 124 11.15 9.50 14.71
N ASP A 125 11.05 9.16 15.99
CA ASP A 125 12.13 8.44 16.71
C ASP A 125 12.53 7.10 16.06
N PRO A 126 11.60 6.20 15.64
CA PRO A 126 12.01 4.94 15.00
C PRO A 126 12.82 5.14 13.73
N LEU A 127 12.41 6.09 12.87
CA LEU A 127 13.14 6.39 11.64
C LEU A 127 14.49 7.09 11.94
N ARG A 128 14.51 8.00 12.90
CA ARG A 128 15.74 8.68 13.34
C ARG A 128 16.81 7.70 13.79
N ARG A 129 16.42 6.68 14.59
CA ARG A 129 17.32 5.59 15.00
C ARG A 129 17.83 4.80 13.82
N SER A 130 16.95 4.44 12.90
CA SER A 130 17.33 3.69 11.71
C SER A 130 18.30 4.46 10.80
N VAL A 131 18.09 5.77 10.62
CA VAL A 131 18.99 6.64 9.86
C VAL A 131 20.36 6.71 10.52
N ARG A 132 20.45 6.91 11.85
CA ARG A 132 21.74 6.90 12.57
C ARG A 132 22.44 5.54 12.46
N ALA A 133 21.69 4.43 12.58
CA ALA A 133 22.25 3.09 12.38
C ALA A 133 22.80 2.90 10.96
N ALA A 134 22.13 3.43 9.92
CA ALA A 134 22.64 3.41 8.55
C ALA A 134 23.91 4.24 8.40
N VAL A 135 23.98 5.45 8.96
CA VAL A 135 25.19 6.30 8.99
C VAL A 135 26.37 5.58 9.65
N MET A 136 26.12 4.88 10.75
CA MET A 136 27.15 4.07 11.43
C MET A 136 27.58 2.87 10.59
N ALA A 137 26.64 2.19 9.93
CA ALA A 137 26.94 1.04 9.08
C ALA A 137 27.75 1.42 7.83
N GLU A 138 27.59 2.64 7.32
CA GLU A 138 28.44 3.21 6.26
C GLU A 138 29.86 3.60 6.78
N GLY A 139 30.08 3.56 8.10
CA GLY A 139 31.35 3.93 8.71
C GLY A 139 31.59 5.44 8.78
N TRP A 140 30.56 6.26 8.62
CA TRP A 140 30.68 7.72 8.67
C TRP A 140 30.68 8.26 10.10
N ALA A 141 30.16 7.51 11.05
CA ALA A 141 30.16 7.81 12.48
C ALA A 141 30.40 6.53 13.30
N ALA A 142 31.00 6.65 14.47
CA ALA A 142 31.20 5.54 15.38
C ALA A 142 30.09 5.40 16.43
N THR A 143 29.37 6.50 16.70
CA THR A 143 28.29 6.54 17.70
C THR A 143 27.03 7.21 17.15
N PRO A 144 25.86 6.96 17.77
CA PRO A 144 24.62 7.65 17.40
C PRO A 144 24.72 9.17 17.52
N GLU A 145 25.46 9.69 18.51
CA GLU A 145 25.63 11.12 18.74
C GLU A 145 26.50 11.77 17.64
N GLU A 146 27.52 11.06 17.14
CA GLU A 146 28.30 11.50 15.98
C GLU A 146 27.46 11.51 14.71
N ALA A 147 26.66 10.44 14.48
CA ALA A 147 25.73 10.37 13.36
C ALA A 147 24.71 11.52 13.39
N GLU A 148 24.14 11.82 14.57
CA GLU A 148 23.23 12.94 14.78
C GLU A 148 23.87 14.30 14.40
N LYS A 149 25.15 14.51 14.75
CA LYS A 149 25.89 15.76 14.40
C LYS A 149 26.03 15.89 12.87
N LEU A 150 26.38 14.83 12.17
CA LEU A 150 26.53 14.85 10.71
C LEU A 150 25.20 15.18 10.01
N LEU A 151 24.11 14.57 10.48
CA LEU A 151 22.77 14.80 9.94
C LEU A 151 22.27 16.23 10.16
N ARG A 152 22.50 16.78 11.38
CA ARG A 152 22.15 18.18 11.70
C ARG A 152 23.02 19.20 10.97
N ALA A 153 24.28 18.86 10.68
CA ALA A 153 25.16 19.72 9.92
C ALA A 153 24.87 19.74 8.41
N GLY A 154 24.06 18.78 7.92
CA GLY A 154 23.84 18.60 6.50
C GLY A 154 25.01 17.91 5.77
N ASP A 155 25.93 17.27 6.52
CA ASP A 155 27.04 16.50 5.96
C ASP A 155 26.58 15.12 5.42
N VAL A 156 25.34 14.72 5.74
CA VAL A 156 24.64 13.56 5.22
C VAL A 156 23.29 14.04 4.71
N GLU A 157 23.01 13.78 3.45
CA GLU A 157 21.74 14.06 2.81
C GLU A 157 20.69 13.02 3.20
N LEU A 158 19.46 13.47 3.47
CA LEU A 158 18.34 12.60 3.79
C LEU A 158 17.25 12.77 2.72
N GLU A 159 17.01 11.72 1.93
CA GLU A 159 16.11 11.78 0.78
C GLU A 159 15.08 10.66 0.77
N PRO A 160 13.85 10.92 0.27
CA PRO A 160 12.84 9.88 0.16
C PRO A 160 13.18 8.85 -0.93
N ALA A 161 13.07 7.56 -0.62
CA ALA A 161 13.35 6.45 -1.54
C ALA A 161 12.56 6.58 -2.86
N ASN A 162 11.36 7.14 -2.79
CA ASN A 162 10.51 7.35 -3.97
C ASN A 162 11.10 8.29 -5.04
N LEU A 163 12.07 9.14 -4.71
CA LEU A 163 12.79 9.98 -5.68
C LEU A 163 13.86 9.18 -6.46
N HIS A 164 14.25 8.02 -5.93
CA HIS A 164 15.33 7.17 -6.47
C HIS A 164 14.78 5.85 -7.03
N ASP A 165 13.54 5.85 -7.51
CA ASP A 165 12.85 4.66 -8.03
C ASP A 165 12.78 3.48 -7.05
N ALA A 166 12.91 3.77 -5.76
CA ALA A 166 12.95 2.81 -4.68
C ALA A 166 11.76 2.95 -3.72
N VAL A 167 11.54 1.90 -2.93
CA VAL A 167 10.60 1.85 -1.82
C VAL A 167 11.20 1.04 -0.69
N VAL A 168 10.97 1.45 0.56
CA VAL A 168 11.51 0.78 1.73
C VAL A 168 10.45 0.58 2.82
N PRO A 169 10.39 -0.61 3.47
CA PRO A 169 9.36 -0.91 4.46
C PRO A 169 9.70 -0.32 5.83
N MET A 170 8.67 -0.15 6.64
CA MET A 170 8.79 0.27 8.04
C MET A 170 9.71 1.51 8.16
N ALA A 171 10.50 1.59 9.23
CA ALA A 171 11.48 2.65 9.44
C ALA A 171 12.81 2.44 8.71
N SER A 172 12.85 1.68 7.61
CA SER A 172 14.11 1.43 6.89
C SER A 172 14.78 2.71 6.43
N ALA A 173 16.11 2.77 6.67
CA ALA A 173 17.02 3.75 6.10
C ALA A 173 18.14 3.01 5.36
N VAL A 174 18.53 3.50 4.19
CA VAL A 174 19.41 2.79 3.26
C VAL A 174 20.53 3.70 2.82
N GLY A 175 21.76 3.32 3.15
CA GLY A 175 22.97 4.00 2.67
C GLY A 175 23.44 3.48 1.31
N PRO A 176 24.41 4.15 0.68
CA PRO A 176 24.85 3.82 -0.67
C PRO A 176 25.49 2.43 -0.80
N SER A 177 26.05 1.88 0.26
CA SER A 177 26.66 0.53 0.24
C SER A 177 25.65 -0.60 0.47
N ALA A 178 24.40 -0.29 0.80
CA ALA A 178 23.39 -1.28 1.13
C ALA A 178 22.97 -2.10 -0.11
N PRO A 179 22.80 -3.44 0.03
CA PRO A 179 22.32 -4.27 -1.06
C PRO A 179 20.84 -4.04 -1.33
N VAL A 180 20.48 -3.98 -2.62
CA VAL A 180 19.11 -3.75 -3.07
C VAL A 180 18.68 -4.80 -4.10
N PHE A 181 17.42 -5.22 -4.04
CA PHE A 181 16.78 -5.96 -5.12
C PHE A 181 16.66 -5.06 -6.34
N VAL A 182 17.02 -5.59 -7.50
CA VAL A 182 16.87 -4.95 -8.80
C VAL A 182 15.74 -5.65 -9.55
N VAL A 183 14.61 -4.98 -9.70
CA VAL A 183 13.43 -5.51 -10.36
C VAL A 183 13.14 -4.70 -11.62
N GLU A 184 13.02 -5.40 -12.73
CA GLU A 184 12.66 -4.81 -14.02
C GLU A 184 11.23 -5.17 -14.42
N ASN A 185 10.54 -4.23 -15.03
CA ASN A 185 9.27 -4.45 -15.71
C ASN A 185 9.50 -4.25 -17.22
N PRO A 186 9.74 -5.33 -18.00
CA PRO A 186 10.07 -5.24 -19.41
C PRO A 186 8.96 -4.56 -20.25
N GLN A 187 7.69 -4.75 -19.88
CA GLN A 187 6.57 -4.15 -20.62
C GLN A 187 6.53 -2.63 -20.47
N GLY A 188 6.91 -2.10 -19.30
CA GLY A 188 6.91 -0.67 -19.01
C GLY A 188 8.25 0.01 -19.24
N GLY A 189 9.33 -0.76 -19.42
CA GLY A 189 10.70 -0.23 -19.45
C GLY A 189 11.11 0.42 -18.12
N THR A 190 10.48 0.04 -17.02
CA THR A 190 10.76 0.60 -15.69
C THR A 190 11.60 -0.37 -14.86
N ARG A 191 12.50 0.21 -14.04
CA ARG A 191 13.35 -0.50 -13.09
C ARG A 191 13.11 0.07 -11.71
N ALA A 192 12.93 -0.78 -10.72
CA ALA A 192 12.64 -0.34 -9.36
C ALA A 192 13.42 -1.15 -8.33
N PHE A 193 13.57 -0.59 -7.13
CA PHE A 193 14.47 -1.09 -6.11
C PHE A 193 13.80 -1.17 -4.74
N SER A 194 14.30 -2.08 -3.91
CA SER A 194 14.09 -2.08 -2.47
C SER A 194 15.27 -2.73 -1.77
N ALA A 195 15.60 -2.27 -0.56
CA ALA A 195 16.69 -2.89 0.20
C ALA A 195 16.41 -4.37 0.48
N VAL A 196 17.45 -5.18 0.57
CA VAL A 196 17.32 -6.56 1.05
C VAL A 196 16.76 -6.54 2.47
N ASN A 197 15.72 -7.36 2.71
CA ASN A 197 15.00 -7.37 3.98
C ASN A 197 15.92 -7.75 5.15
N GLN A 198 15.89 -6.96 6.23
CA GLN A 198 16.80 -7.09 7.37
C GLN A 198 16.48 -8.31 8.27
N GLY A 199 15.30 -8.90 8.13
CA GLY A 199 14.83 -10.01 8.97
C GLY A 199 14.32 -9.57 10.34
N PRO A 200 14.00 -10.54 11.20
CA PRO A 200 13.54 -10.28 12.58
C PRO A 200 14.69 -9.98 13.54
N GLY A 201 14.35 -9.54 14.73
CA GLY A 201 15.27 -9.32 15.85
C GLY A 201 15.64 -7.86 16.08
N GLU A 202 16.85 -7.60 16.56
CA GLU A 202 17.38 -6.26 16.75
C GLU A 202 17.86 -5.71 15.40
N VAL A 203 17.00 -4.96 14.73
CA VAL A 203 17.23 -4.49 13.37
C VAL A 203 16.77 -3.04 13.21
N PRO A 204 17.47 -2.24 12.38
CA PRO A 204 17.13 -0.83 12.20
C PRO A 204 15.72 -0.59 11.64
N TRP A 205 15.21 -1.41 10.75
CA TRP A 205 13.87 -1.20 10.20
C TRP A 205 12.75 -1.27 11.24
N PHE A 206 13.04 -1.80 12.45
CA PHE A 206 12.16 -1.72 13.61
C PHE A 206 12.53 -0.57 14.57
N GLY A 207 13.34 0.38 14.13
CA GLY A 207 13.73 1.54 14.94
C GLY A 207 14.77 1.22 16.01
N ARG A 208 15.63 0.22 15.78
CA ARG A 208 16.72 -0.12 16.70
C ARG A 208 18.07 0.38 16.15
N GLU A 209 18.94 0.83 17.05
CA GLU A 209 20.29 1.35 16.72
C GLU A 209 21.38 0.72 17.60
N THR A 210 21.11 -0.48 18.10
CA THR A 210 22.09 -1.24 18.89
C THR A 210 23.30 -1.67 18.04
N PRO A 211 24.44 -2.04 18.64
CA PRO A 211 25.56 -2.61 17.89
C PRO A 211 25.12 -3.80 17.01
N ALA A 212 24.25 -4.69 17.51
CA ALA A 212 23.72 -5.80 16.75
C ALA A 212 22.88 -5.36 15.53
N ALA A 213 22.16 -4.24 15.65
CA ALA A 213 21.41 -3.65 14.54
C ALA A 213 22.35 -3.11 13.44
N VAL A 214 23.43 -2.45 13.81
CA VAL A 214 24.46 -1.99 12.86
C VAL A 214 25.18 -3.19 12.21
N GLU A 215 25.57 -4.20 12.99
CA GLU A 215 26.18 -5.44 12.49
C GLU A 215 25.27 -6.16 11.49
N ARG A 216 23.93 -6.09 11.65
CA ARG A 216 22.99 -6.65 10.67
C ARG A 216 23.09 -5.95 9.32
N LEU A 217 23.24 -4.63 9.27
CA LEU A 217 23.43 -3.92 8.00
C LEU A 217 24.77 -4.29 7.35
N VAL A 218 25.85 -4.39 8.15
CA VAL A 218 27.15 -4.86 7.69
C VAL A 218 27.07 -6.29 7.14
N PHE A 219 26.39 -7.21 7.83
CA PHE A 219 26.16 -8.56 7.34
C PHE A 219 25.41 -8.57 6.00
N LEU A 220 24.38 -7.73 5.83
CA LEU A 220 23.69 -7.63 4.56
C LEU A 220 24.62 -7.17 3.44
N ARG A 221 25.46 -6.17 3.70
CA ARG A 221 26.42 -5.64 2.74
C ARG A 221 27.52 -6.64 2.38
N GLU A 222 28.15 -7.28 3.38
CA GLU A 222 29.36 -8.06 3.20
C GLU A 222 29.11 -9.54 2.91
N VAL A 223 27.93 -10.04 3.26
CA VAL A 223 27.63 -11.47 3.14
C VAL A 223 26.37 -11.74 2.33
N ALA A 224 25.21 -11.26 2.81
CA ALA A 224 23.95 -11.66 2.21
C ALA A 224 23.79 -11.10 0.77
N GLY A 225 24.10 -9.84 0.55
CA GLY A 225 24.01 -9.19 -0.75
C GLY A 225 24.89 -9.88 -1.82
N PRO A 226 26.21 -9.99 -1.62
CA PRO A 226 27.10 -10.67 -2.58
C PRO A 226 26.70 -12.12 -2.87
N LEU A 227 26.35 -12.91 -1.86
CA LEU A 227 25.95 -14.31 -2.05
C LEU A 227 24.59 -14.45 -2.74
N LEU A 228 23.64 -13.57 -2.46
CA LEU A 228 22.36 -13.51 -3.19
C LEU A 228 22.59 -13.11 -4.66
N ALA A 229 23.48 -12.15 -4.92
CA ALA A 229 23.83 -11.75 -6.29
C ALA A 229 24.41 -12.94 -7.08
N GLU A 230 25.31 -13.72 -6.47
CA GLU A 230 25.88 -14.91 -7.08
C GLU A 230 24.82 -15.99 -7.35
N CYS A 231 23.92 -16.25 -6.38
CA CYS A 231 22.79 -17.17 -6.56
C CYS A 231 21.89 -16.75 -7.73
N LEU A 232 21.54 -15.46 -7.80
CA LEU A 232 20.62 -14.94 -8.82
C LEU A 232 21.27 -14.94 -10.22
N ALA A 233 22.57 -14.67 -10.31
CA ALA A 233 23.30 -14.77 -11.57
C ALA A 233 23.22 -16.19 -12.17
N GLY A 234 23.20 -17.23 -11.33
CA GLY A 234 23.05 -18.61 -11.75
C GLY A 234 21.60 -19.08 -11.96
N SER A 235 20.62 -18.39 -11.37
CA SER A 235 19.19 -18.75 -11.49
C SER A 235 18.53 -18.16 -12.73
N GLY A 236 19.08 -17.08 -13.28
CA GLY A 236 18.40 -16.22 -14.25
C GLY A 236 17.25 -15.39 -13.63
N PRO A 237 16.56 -14.58 -14.45
CA PRO A 237 15.48 -13.72 -13.98
C PRO A 237 14.33 -14.52 -13.35
N ILE A 238 13.80 -14.03 -12.21
CA ILE A 238 12.69 -14.66 -11.49
C ILE A 238 11.44 -13.79 -11.63
N ASP A 239 10.34 -14.38 -12.13
CA ASP A 239 9.02 -13.72 -12.13
C ASP A 239 8.52 -13.61 -10.69
N VAL A 240 8.53 -12.37 -10.17
CA VAL A 240 8.18 -12.07 -8.77
C VAL A 240 6.71 -12.37 -8.51
N PHE A 241 5.83 -12.02 -9.44
CA PHE A 241 4.39 -12.19 -9.23
C PHE A 241 3.89 -13.60 -9.51
N ALA A 242 4.63 -14.42 -10.24
CA ALA A 242 4.34 -15.85 -10.30
C ALA A 242 4.50 -16.51 -8.91
N LEU A 243 5.52 -16.11 -8.14
CA LEU A 243 5.70 -16.57 -6.76
C LEU A 243 4.64 -15.95 -5.83
N ALA A 244 4.38 -14.65 -5.96
CA ALA A 244 3.40 -13.93 -5.14
C ALA A 244 1.98 -14.52 -5.29
N THR A 245 1.57 -14.86 -6.52
CA THR A 245 0.27 -15.51 -6.80
C THR A 245 0.14 -16.85 -6.08
N GLN A 246 1.18 -17.66 -6.09
CA GLN A 246 1.19 -18.95 -5.37
C GLN A 246 1.14 -18.73 -3.85
N GLY A 247 1.94 -17.80 -3.32
CA GLY A 247 1.96 -17.48 -1.90
C GLY A 247 0.62 -16.95 -1.40
N LEU A 248 -0.05 -16.11 -2.17
CA LEU A 248 -1.39 -15.61 -1.86
C LEU A 248 -2.39 -16.77 -1.73
N GLN A 249 -2.38 -17.73 -2.66
CA GLN A 249 -3.23 -18.91 -2.59
C GLN A 249 -2.87 -19.86 -1.41
N MET A 250 -1.66 -19.72 -0.87
CA MET A 250 -1.20 -20.44 0.33
C MET A 250 -1.44 -19.67 1.63
N GLY A 251 -2.15 -18.54 1.58
CA GLY A 251 -2.56 -17.78 2.75
C GLY A 251 -1.64 -16.60 3.13
N ASP A 252 -0.74 -16.15 2.24
CA ASP A 252 -0.04 -14.87 2.38
C ASP A 252 -0.94 -13.72 1.92
N ASP A 253 -0.85 -12.54 2.58
CA ASP A 253 -1.39 -11.28 2.07
C ASP A 253 -0.32 -10.44 1.34
N LEU A 254 0.93 -10.90 1.39
CA LEU A 254 2.13 -10.29 0.82
C LEU A 254 2.57 -8.97 1.50
N HIS A 255 1.90 -8.53 2.55
CA HIS A 255 2.30 -7.37 3.34
C HIS A 255 2.72 -7.76 4.77
N MET A 256 1.79 -8.30 5.57
CA MET A 256 2.09 -8.76 6.93
C MET A 256 2.57 -10.19 6.97
N ARG A 257 2.24 -10.98 5.98
CA ARG A 257 2.65 -12.37 5.87
C ARG A 257 3.17 -12.65 4.46
N THR A 258 4.45 -13.03 4.39
CA THR A 258 5.10 -13.48 3.15
C THR A 258 5.78 -14.84 3.34
N GLN A 259 5.38 -15.60 4.35
CA GLN A 259 6.04 -16.86 4.73
C GLN A 259 6.03 -17.90 3.60
N ALA A 260 4.87 -18.09 2.97
CA ALA A 260 4.75 -19.07 1.88
C ALA A 260 5.58 -18.61 0.67
N THR A 261 5.47 -17.33 0.31
CA THR A 261 6.19 -16.78 -0.83
C THR A 261 7.70 -16.74 -0.60
N THR A 262 8.16 -16.44 0.63
CA THR A 262 9.57 -16.54 1.01
C THR A 262 10.08 -17.97 0.82
N ASN A 263 9.32 -18.98 1.24
CA ASN A 263 9.69 -20.38 1.05
C ASN A 263 9.77 -20.77 -0.44
N LEU A 264 8.84 -20.26 -1.26
CA LEU A 264 8.88 -20.46 -2.72
C LEU A 264 10.10 -19.80 -3.35
N PHE A 265 10.47 -18.60 -2.92
CA PHE A 265 11.68 -17.92 -3.37
C PHE A 265 12.95 -18.69 -2.98
N VAL A 266 13.07 -19.11 -1.70
CA VAL A 266 14.21 -19.92 -1.24
C VAL A 266 14.32 -21.21 -2.05
N ARG A 267 13.20 -21.88 -2.32
CA ARG A 267 13.15 -23.07 -3.17
C ARG A 267 13.66 -22.78 -4.59
N ALA A 268 13.31 -21.62 -5.16
CA ALA A 268 13.73 -21.24 -6.51
C ALA A 268 15.26 -21.07 -6.63
N ILE A 269 15.90 -20.51 -5.60
CA ILE A 269 17.36 -20.28 -5.60
C ILE A 269 18.17 -21.42 -4.94
N LEU A 270 17.51 -22.42 -4.34
CA LEU A 270 18.16 -23.46 -3.56
C LEU A 270 19.28 -24.23 -4.31
N PRO A 271 19.12 -24.60 -5.59
CA PRO A 271 20.19 -25.29 -6.32
C PRO A 271 21.48 -24.45 -6.38
N GLN A 272 21.36 -23.15 -6.62
CA GLN A 272 22.49 -22.22 -6.70
C GLN A 272 23.09 -21.99 -5.30
N LEU A 273 22.24 -21.79 -4.29
CA LEU A 273 22.69 -21.63 -2.91
C LEU A 273 23.52 -22.84 -2.43
N VAL A 274 23.08 -24.06 -2.72
CA VAL A 274 23.81 -25.27 -2.37
C VAL A 274 25.13 -25.39 -3.17
N GLY A 275 25.13 -24.96 -4.42
CA GLY A 275 26.29 -24.97 -5.31
C GLY A 275 27.39 -23.96 -4.99
N LEU A 276 27.09 -22.95 -4.17
CA LEU A 276 28.07 -21.93 -3.78
C LEU A 276 29.24 -22.55 -2.99
N GLU A 277 30.45 -22.22 -3.39
CA GLU A 277 31.68 -22.55 -2.62
C GLU A 277 32.05 -21.48 -1.60
N ALA A 278 31.17 -20.50 -1.36
CA ALA A 278 31.40 -19.41 -0.47
C ALA A 278 31.46 -19.85 1.00
N PRO A 279 32.45 -19.38 1.79
CA PRO A 279 32.64 -19.79 3.19
C PRO A 279 31.41 -19.47 4.08
N ARG A 280 30.66 -18.43 3.76
CA ARG A 280 29.54 -17.91 4.59
C ARG A 280 28.14 -18.33 4.09
N ARG A 281 28.05 -19.27 3.12
CA ARG A 281 26.74 -19.75 2.60
C ARG A 281 25.82 -20.30 3.67
N ALA A 282 26.37 -20.93 4.72
CA ALA A 282 25.58 -21.46 5.83
C ALA A 282 24.92 -20.35 6.67
N GLU A 283 25.54 -19.17 6.76
CA GLU A 283 24.95 -17.99 7.40
C GLU A 283 23.81 -17.43 6.57
N LEU A 284 23.98 -17.32 5.25
CA LEU A 284 22.92 -16.92 4.33
C LEU A 284 21.73 -17.87 4.40
N ALA A 285 21.99 -19.18 4.41
CA ALA A 285 20.93 -20.19 4.51
C ALA A 285 20.13 -20.04 5.81
N ARG A 286 20.80 -19.84 6.98
CA ARG A 286 20.14 -19.59 8.25
C ARG A 286 19.36 -18.27 8.24
N PHE A 287 19.93 -17.22 7.67
CA PHE A 287 19.28 -15.93 7.55
C PHE A 287 17.97 -16.02 6.75
N LEU A 288 18.00 -16.68 5.58
CA LEU A 288 16.82 -16.87 4.73
C LEU A 288 15.76 -17.74 5.43
N ALA A 289 16.19 -18.85 6.07
CA ALA A 289 15.29 -19.74 6.77
C ALA A 289 14.59 -19.08 7.98
N GLY A 290 15.27 -18.14 8.65
CA GLY A 290 14.73 -17.38 9.78
C GLY A 290 13.95 -16.13 9.40
N ASN A 291 13.95 -15.71 8.14
CA ASN A 291 13.37 -14.46 7.70
C ASN A 291 12.03 -14.66 6.98
N HIS A 292 10.95 -14.77 7.72
CA HIS A 292 9.60 -15.00 7.17
C HIS A 292 9.04 -13.81 6.35
N LEU A 293 9.63 -12.61 6.48
CA LEU A 293 9.26 -11.42 5.72
C LEU A 293 10.24 -11.09 4.58
N PHE A 294 11.16 -12.00 4.26
CA PHE A 294 12.19 -11.74 3.23
C PHE A 294 11.60 -11.28 1.90
N PHE A 295 10.49 -11.90 1.46
CA PHE A 295 9.87 -11.58 0.18
C PHE A 295 9.14 -10.24 0.16
N LEU A 296 8.83 -9.63 1.30
CA LEU A 296 8.11 -8.35 1.39
C LEU A 296 8.79 -7.26 0.53
N ASN A 297 10.08 -7.04 0.74
CA ASN A 297 10.83 -6.01 0.03
C ASN A 297 10.91 -6.27 -1.49
N LEU A 298 11.02 -7.54 -1.87
CA LEU A 298 11.00 -7.93 -3.28
C LEU A 298 9.63 -7.66 -3.92
N ALA A 299 8.54 -8.00 -3.22
CA ALA A 299 7.18 -7.68 -3.67
C ALA A 299 6.97 -6.16 -3.80
N MET A 300 7.53 -5.38 -2.86
CA MET A 300 7.48 -3.92 -2.91
C MET A 300 8.21 -3.34 -4.13
N ALA A 301 9.42 -3.82 -4.43
CA ALA A 301 10.15 -3.40 -5.63
C ALA A 301 9.38 -3.76 -6.91
N ALA A 302 8.77 -4.96 -6.94
CA ALA A 302 7.92 -5.38 -8.05
C ALA A 302 6.69 -4.48 -8.22
N ALA A 303 6.00 -4.16 -7.13
CA ALA A 303 4.86 -3.23 -7.15
C ALA A 303 5.29 -1.82 -7.59
N LYS A 304 6.43 -1.32 -7.10
CA LYS A 304 6.99 -0.01 -7.49
C LYS A 304 7.27 0.05 -8.98
N SER A 305 7.84 -0.99 -9.58
CA SER A 305 8.11 -1.01 -11.04
C SER A 305 6.83 -0.85 -11.87
N LEU A 306 5.71 -1.39 -11.42
CA LEU A 306 4.41 -1.24 -12.08
C LEU A 306 3.76 0.11 -11.82
N THR A 307 3.83 0.62 -10.57
CA THR A 307 3.27 1.93 -10.25
C THR A 307 4.03 3.06 -10.94
N MET A 308 5.34 2.93 -11.16
CA MET A 308 6.12 3.85 -12.02
C MET A 308 5.63 3.83 -13.46
N TRP A 309 5.35 2.66 -14.03
CA TRP A 309 4.77 2.56 -15.37
C TRP A 309 3.36 3.17 -15.44
N ALA A 310 2.56 2.93 -14.40
CA ALA A 310 1.22 3.50 -14.27
C ALA A 310 1.27 5.05 -14.10
N GLN A 311 2.31 5.58 -13.44
CA GLN A 311 2.54 7.02 -13.24
C GLN A 311 2.60 7.81 -14.57
N LEU A 312 2.95 7.16 -15.67
CA LEU A 312 3.05 7.80 -17.00
C LEU A 312 1.68 7.99 -17.68
N VAL A 313 0.57 7.58 -17.06
CA VAL A 313 -0.77 7.71 -17.65
C VAL A 313 -1.41 9.02 -17.20
N GLU A 314 -1.40 10.02 -18.04
CA GLU A 314 -2.00 11.31 -17.73
C GLU A 314 -3.54 11.24 -17.59
N GLY A 315 -4.10 12.08 -16.73
CA GLY A 315 -5.55 12.24 -16.58
C GLY A 315 -6.27 11.16 -15.80
N SER A 316 -5.56 10.18 -15.24
CA SER A 316 -6.15 9.15 -14.35
C SER A 316 -6.39 9.67 -12.95
N SER A 317 -7.44 9.18 -12.30
CA SER A 317 -7.76 9.41 -10.90
C SER A 317 -7.25 8.29 -9.97
N VAL A 318 -6.51 7.31 -10.50
CA VAL A 318 -5.98 6.18 -9.72
C VAL A 318 -4.68 6.59 -9.03
N VAL A 319 -4.57 6.32 -7.73
CA VAL A 319 -3.37 6.58 -6.93
C VAL A 319 -2.23 5.65 -7.37
N THR A 320 -1.04 6.21 -7.59
CA THR A 320 0.17 5.48 -7.98
C THR A 320 1.28 5.49 -6.93
N THR A 321 1.15 6.30 -5.89
CA THR A 321 2.07 6.30 -4.75
C THR A 321 1.30 6.48 -3.46
N MET A 322 1.59 5.64 -2.47
CA MET A 322 1.22 5.80 -1.07
C MET A 322 2.45 5.54 -0.21
N ALA A 323 2.87 6.52 0.58
CA ALA A 323 4.13 6.45 1.32
C ALA A 323 4.01 7.18 2.67
N ARG A 324 4.68 6.65 3.71
CA ARG A 324 4.58 7.15 5.10
C ARG A 324 5.95 7.12 5.77
N ASN A 325 6.27 8.16 6.55
CA ASN A 325 7.52 8.23 7.31
C ASN A 325 7.32 8.30 8.84
N GLY A 326 6.11 8.01 9.32
CA GLY A 326 5.78 8.08 10.75
C GLY A 326 5.45 9.49 11.24
N THR A 327 5.69 10.52 10.45
CA THR A 327 5.29 11.91 10.69
C THR A 327 4.29 12.35 9.64
N THR A 328 4.62 12.13 8.37
CA THR A 328 3.75 12.49 7.23
C THR A 328 3.35 11.28 6.41
N TYR A 329 2.16 11.36 5.87
CA TYR A 329 1.55 10.46 4.90
C TYR A 329 1.37 11.20 3.58
N GLY A 330 1.72 10.60 2.47
CA GLY A 330 1.58 11.23 1.16
C GLY A 330 1.10 10.27 0.08
N ILE A 331 0.34 10.83 -0.88
CA ILE A 331 -0.07 10.14 -2.10
C ILE A 331 0.31 10.94 -3.33
N ARG A 332 0.39 10.27 -4.50
CA ARG A 332 0.55 10.91 -5.81
C ARG A 332 -0.43 10.34 -6.82
N LEU A 333 -0.81 11.18 -7.79
CA LEU A 333 -1.60 10.79 -8.95
C LEU A 333 -0.73 10.75 -10.22
N PRO A 334 -1.11 9.97 -11.24
CA PRO A 334 -0.40 9.89 -12.50
C PRO A 334 -0.29 11.23 -13.23
N GLY A 335 0.79 11.37 -14.01
CA GLY A 335 1.05 12.57 -14.81
C GLY A 335 1.42 13.81 -13.99
N SER A 336 1.83 13.65 -12.72
CA SER A 336 2.27 14.76 -11.86
C SER A 336 3.27 14.27 -10.82
N ASP A 337 4.24 15.12 -10.48
CA ASP A 337 5.17 14.90 -9.38
C ASP A 337 4.68 15.49 -8.05
N GLU A 338 3.49 16.10 -8.06
CA GLU A 338 2.87 16.70 -6.89
C GLU A 338 2.53 15.65 -5.84
N TRP A 339 2.94 15.92 -4.60
CA TRP A 339 2.58 15.14 -3.43
C TRP A 339 1.41 15.80 -2.67
N PHE A 340 0.43 15.01 -2.30
CA PHE A 340 -0.65 15.41 -1.40
C PHE A 340 -0.35 14.81 -0.03
N ILE A 341 0.04 15.68 0.92
CA ILE A 341 0.67 15.28 2.19
C ILE A 341 -0.19 15.71 3.37
N THR A 342 -0.31 14.84 4.37
CA THR A 342 -0.90 15.13 5.68
C THR A 342 -0.13 14.40 6.79
N ALA A 343 -0.57 14.51 8.04
CA ALA A 343 0.01 13.74 9.13
C ALA A 343 -0.21 12.23 8.95
N SER A 344 0.79 11.43 9.31
CA SER A 344 0.64 9.96 9.37
C SER A 344 -0.42 9.58 10.41
N PRO A 345 -1.35 8.69 10.07
CA PRO A 345 -2.42 8.28 10.98
C PRO A 345 -1.88 7.33 12.05
N PRO A 346 -2.53 7.25 13.23
CA PRO A 346 -2.33 6.13 14.14
C PRO A 346 -2.85 4.84 13.52
N VAL A 347 -2.35 3.69 13.98
CA VAL A 347 -2.88 2.37 13.58
C VAL A 347 -4.13 2.09 14.41
N GLY A 348 -5.30 2.14 13.77
CA GLY A 348 -6.60 2.11 14.45
C GLY A 348 -6.99 0.72 14.97
N SER A 349 -7.11 -0.26 14.08
CA SER A 349 -7.40 -1.66 14.46
C SER A 349 -6.10 -2.39 14.71
N ALA A 350 -5.75 -2.60 15.98
CA ALA A 350 -4.42 -3.07 16.35
C ALA A 350 -4.46 -4.13 17.46
N MET A 351 -3.58 -5.11 17.37
CA MET A 351 -3.20 -6.01 18.45
C MET A 351 -1.78 -5.66 18.92
N TYR A 352 -1.67 -5.34 20.19
CA TYR A 352 -0.39 -5.04 20.84
C TYR A 352 0.20 -6.27 21.53
N TYR A 353 1.52 -6.35 21.57
CA TYR A 353 2.20 -7.33 22.37
C TYR A 353 1.99 -7.04 23.86
N SER A 354 2.13 -8.08 24.70
CA SER A 354 1.91 -7.96 26.15
C SER A 354 2.73 -6.81 26.75
N GLY A 355 2.08 -5.91 27.46
CA GLY A 355 2.69 -4.75 28.12
C GLY A 355 2.73 -3.48 27.30
N TYR A 356 2.19 -3.47 26.06
CA TYR A 356 2.11 -2.29 25.20
C TYR A 356 0.67 -1.91 24.87
N GLY A 357 0.46 -0.66 24.50
CA GLY A 357 -0.82 -0.08 24.10
C GLY A 357 -0.67 1.06 23.09
N PRO A 358 -1.80 1.69 22.71
CA PRO A 358 -1.79 2.74 21.69
C PRO A 358 -0.96 3.97 22.07
N GLU A 359 -0.78 4.25 23.37
CA GLU A 359 -0.01 5.38 23.87
C GLU A 359 1.51 5.28 23.61
N GLN A 360 1.99 4.05 23.35
CA GLN A 360 3.39 3.77 23.03
C GLN A 360 3.61 3.53 21.53
N ALA A 361 2.55 3.55 20.74
CA ALA A 361 2.59 3.26 19.31
C ALA A 361 3.05 4.48 18.49
N ALA A 362 4.01 4.26 17.60
CA ALA A 362 4.32 5.22 16.55
C ALA A 362 3.18 5.26 15.51
N PRO A 363 2.93 6.40 14.85
CA PRO A 363 2.07 6.46 13.69
C PRO A 363 2.54 5.54 12.55
N ASP A 364 1.66 5.27 11.59
CA ASP A 364 1.95 4.40 10.44
C ASP A 364 3.18 4.86 9.64
N ILE A 365 4.04 3.90 9.26
CA ILE A 365 5.36 4.17 8.68
C ILE A 365 5.75 3.12 7.63
N GLY A 366 6.42 3.56 6.57
CA GLY A 366 6.98 2.73 5.50
C GLY A 366 6.33 2.96 4.14
N ASP A 367 6.99 2.51 3.06
CA ASP A 367 6.48 2.57 1.69
C ASP A 367 5.71 1.30 1.28
N SER A 368 5.56 0.36 2.19
CA SER A 368 4.93 -0.94 1.92
C SER A 368 3.48 -0.84 1.43
N ALA A 369 2.80 0.30 1.67
CA ALA A 369 1.48 0.58 1.10
C ALA A 369 1.42 0.59 -0.45
N VAL A 370 2.55 0.55 -1.13
CA VAL A 370 2.61 0.30 -2.57
C VAL A 370 1.95 -1.03 -2.96
N LEU A 371 1.91 -2.00 -2.04
CA LEU A 371 1.29 -3.31 -2.25
C LEU A 371 -0.24 -3.22 -2.34
N GLU A 372 -0.87 -2.36 -1.55
CA GLU A 372 -2.31 -2.12 -1.57
C GLU A 372 -2.78 -1.54 -2.91
N LEU A 373 -1.91 -0.78 -3.59
CA LEU A 373 -2.22 -0.19 -4.91
C LEU A 373 -2.35 -1.26 -6.01
N ILE A 374 -1.69 -2.39 -5.84
CA ILE A 374 -1.67 -3.48 -6.83
C ILE A 374 -2.53 -4.70 -6.44
N GLY A 375 -3.29 -4.58 -5.37
CA GLY A 375 -4.21 -5.61 -4.92
C GLY A 375 -3.64 -6.64 -3.95
N LEU A 376 -2.60 -6.27 -3.20
CA LEU A 376 -2.00 -7.08 -2.12
C LEU A 376 -2.22 -6.38 -0.76
N GLY A 377 -1.70 -6.93 0.32
CA GLY A 377 -1.87 -6.39 1.67
C GLY A 377 -3.32 -6.26 2.10
N GLY A 378 -3.75 -5.09 2.55
CA GLY A 378 -5.12 -4.80 2.96
C GLY A 378 -6.16 -5.05 1.87
N SER A 379 -5.81 -4.84 0.58
CA SER A 379 -6.66 -5.18 -0.55
C SER A 379 -6.88 -6.71 -0.69
N ALA A 380 -5.94 -7.51 -0.21
CA ALA A 380 -5.98 -8.96 -0.19
C ALA A 380 -6.23 -9.55 1.20
N ALA A 381 -6.77 -8.79 2.15
CA ALA A 381 -6.98 -9.24 3.53
C ALA A 381 -7.70 -10.59 3.60
N ALA A 382 -8.68 -10.81 2.73
CA ALA A 382 -9.41 -12.07 2.62
C ALA A 382 -8.54 -13.29 2.22
N ALA A 383 -7.29 -13.11 1.77
CA ALA A 383 -6.40 -14.22 1.44
C ALA A 383 -5.80 -14.88 2.70
N SER A 384 -5.67 -14.16 3.82
CA SER A 384 -4.85 -14.57 4.94
C SER A 384 -5.60 -14.67 6.28
N PRO A 385 -6.17 -15.84 6.61
CA PRO A 385 -6.76 -16.07 7.93
C PRO A 385 -5.77 -15.84 9.08
N ALA A 386 -4.49 -16.11 8.86
CA ALA A 386 -3.45 -15.88 9.87
C ALA A 386 -3.23 -14.40 10.16
N VAL A 387 -3.26 -13.54 9.14
CA VAL A 387 -3.16 -12.09 9.32
C VAL A 387 -4.42 -11.55 9.99
N ALA A 388 -5.62 -12.00 9.58
CA ALA A 388 -6.87 -11.62 10.23
C ALA A 388 -6.83 -11.88 11.74
N ALA A 389 -6.39 -13.06 12.16
CA ALA A 389 -6.22 -13.40 13.58
C ALA A 389 -5.11 -12.57 14.26
N PHE A 390 -4.01 -12.31 13.54
CA PHE A 390 -2.86 -11.55 14.07
C PHE A 390 -3.17 -10.07 14.32
N VAL A 391 -4.05 -9.47 13.54
CA VAL A 391 -4.52 -8.09 13.78
C VAL A 391 -5.73 -8.01 14.71
N GLY A 392 -6.10 -9.12 15.34
CA GLY A 392 -7.19 -9.18 16.33
C GLY A 392 -8.60 -9.29 15.73
N GLY A 393 -8.70 -9.56 14.43
CA GLY A 393 -9.96 -9.73 13.71
C GLY A 393 -10.32 -11.20 13.42
N THR A 394 -11.43 -11.37 12.73
CA THR A 394 -11.92 -12.65 12.22
C THR A 394 -11.76 -12.72 10.69
N MET A 395 -12.02 -13.90 10.10
CA MET A 395 -12.07 -14.03 8.65
C MET A 395 -13.20 -13.21 8.01
N ALA A 396 -14.30 -13.03 8.72
CA ALA A 396 -15.40 -12.17 8.28
C ALA A 396 -14.95 -10.69 8.18
N ASP A 397 -14.16 -10.21 9.15
CA ASP A 397 -13.60 -8.86 9.14
C ASP A 397 -12.61 -8.67 7.98
N ALA A 398 -11.79 -9.68 7.70
CA ALA A 398 -10.87 -9.66 6.56
C ALA A 398 -11.60 -9.63 5.20
N ILE A 399 -12.69 -10.38 5.08
CA ILE A 399 -13.57 -10.34 3.89
C ILE A 399 -14.21 -8.96 3.75
N ALA A 400 -14.77 -8.42 4.84
CA ALA A 400 -15.38 -7.10 4.84
C ALA A 400 -14.36 -6.00 4.46
N THR A 401 -13.12 -6.09 4.95
CA THR A 401 -12.01 -5.19 4.57
C THR A 401 -11.76 -5.24 3.06
N THR A 402 -11.61 -6.44 2.48
CA THR A 402 -11.40 -6.59 1.03
C THR A 402 -12.59 -6.04 0.23
N GLU A 403 -13.83 -6.26 0.69
CA GLU A 403 -15.05 -5.76 0.03
C GLU A 403 -15.19 -4.24 0.15
N GLU A 404 -14.78 -3.66 1.26
CA GLU A 404 -14.74 -2.21 1.44
C GLU A 404 -13.75 -1.54 0.48
N VAL A 405 -12.53 -2.11 0.35
CA VAL A 405 -11.53 -1.63 -0.62
C VAL A 405 -12.01 -1.81 -2.06
N ASP A 406 -12.75 -2.87 -2.38
CA ASP A 406 -13.31 -3.11 -3.70
C ASP A 406 -14.28 -1.99 -4.17
N ARG A 407 -14.96 -1.32 -3.23
CA ARG A 407 -15.85 -0.18 -3.53
C ARG A 407 -15.09 1.04 -4.06
N ILE A 408 -13.83 1.22 -3.66
CA ILE A 408 -12.99 2.36 -4.06
C ILE A 408 -11.96 1.99 -5.13
N ALA A 409 -11.88 0.73 -5.54
CA ALA A 409 -10.98 0.25 -6.57
C ALA A 409 -11.48 0.59 -7.97
N ALA A 410 -10.55 0.84 -8.90
CA ALA A 410 -10.83 1.06 -10.32
C ALA A 410 -11.02 -0.24 -11.09
N GLY A 411 -10.50 -1.37 -10.58
CA GLY A 411 -10.62 -2.69 -11.20
C GLY A 411 -10.29 -3.83 -10.25
N ARG A 412 -10.21 -5.04 -10.82
CA ARG A 412 -9.83 -6.25 -10.08
C ARG A 412 -8.69 -6.98 -10.80
N SER A 413 -7.81 -7.59 -10.01
CA SER A 413 -6.69 -8.36 -10.54
C SER A 413 -7.14 -9.61 -11.28
N SER A 414 -6.54 -9.84 -12.44
CA SER A 414 -6.71 -11.08 -13.19
C SER A 414 -5.83 -12.21 -12.62
N ARG A 415 -4.74 -11.86 -11.92
CA ARG A 415 -3.74 -12.80 -11.38
C ARG A 415 -3.93 -13.12 -9.89
N PHE A 416 -4.13 -12.13 -9.05
CA PHE A 416 -4.27 -12.31 -7.61
C PHE A 416 -5.71 -12.71 -7.27
N LYS A 417 -5.94 -14.00 -7.12
CA LYS A 417 -7.26 -14.61 -6.89
C LYS A 417 -7.41 -15.05 -5.45
N LEU A 418 -8.56 -14.74 -4.86
CA LEU A 418 -8.89 -15.02 -3.46
C LEU A 418 -9.67 -16.33 -3.34
N PRO A 419 -9.06 -17.43 -2.86
CA PRO A 419 -9.79 -18.70 -2.69
C PRO A 419 -11.02 -18.59 -1.78
N THR A 420 -10.95 -17.74 -0.77
CA THR A 420 -12.03 -17.47 0.20
C THR A 420 -13.22 -16.71 -0.39
N LEU A 421 -13.07 -16.15 -1.59
CA LEU A 421 -14.11 -15.41 -2.33
C LEU A 421 -14.30 -16.00 -3.73
N ASP A 422 -14.38 -17.32 -3.84
CA ASP A 422 -14.61 -18.07 -5.08
C ASP A 422 -13.66 -17.65 -6.22
N TYR A 423 -12.37 -17.45 -5.88
CA TYR A 423 -11.34 -17.01 -6.82
C TYR A 423 -11.63 -15.67 -7.49
N ARG A 424 -12.42 -14.81 -6.86
CA ARG A 424 -12.57 -13.40 -7.25
C ARG A 424 -11.20 -12.72 -7.21
N GLY A 425 -10.91 -11.84 -8.19
CA GLY A 425 -9.68 -11.03 -8.19
C GLY A 425 -9.66 -10.03 -7.05
N THR A 426 -8.49 -9.76 -6.50
CA THR A 426 -8.30 -8.68 -5.51
C THR A 426 -8.60 -7.31 -6.13
N PRO A 427 -9.09 -6.31 -5.34
CA PRO A 427 -9.26 -4.94 -5.81
C PRO A 427 -7.91 -4.31 -6.19
N VAL A 428 -7.85 -3.63 -7.34
CA VAL A 428 -6.64 -3.00 -7.90
C VAL A 428 -6.91 -1.56 -8.28
N GLY A 429 -5.98 -0.68 -7.96
CA GLY A 429 -6.02 0.73 -8.33
C GLY A 429 -7.05 1.51 -7.51
N ILE A 430 -6.59 2.29 -6.55
CA ILE A 430 -7.45 3.13 -5.70
C ILE A 430 -7.85 4.39 -6.46
N ASP A 431 -9.14 4.57 -6.74
CA ASP A 431 -9.70 5.74 -7.43
C ASP A 431 -10.02 6.86 -6.42
N VAL A 432 -9.31 7.98 -6.50
CA VAL A 432 -9.50 9.12 -5.61
C VAL A 432 -10.92 9.70 -5.65
N ARG A 433 -11.63 9.57 -6.78
CA ARG A 433 -13.03 10.02 -6.90
C ARG A 433 -13.92 9.20 -5.99
N LYS A 434 -13.79 7.87 -6.04
CA LYS A 434 -14.57 6.95 -5.21
C LYS A 434 -14.23 7.06 -3.73
N VAL A 435 -12.93 7.24 -3.41
CA VAL A 435 -12.50 7.48 -2.02
C VAL A 435 -13.20 8.70 -1.44
N VAL A 436 -13.17 9.82 -2.13
CA VAL A 436 -13.77 11.07 -1.64
C VAL A 436 -15.29 11.01 -1.67
N GLU A 437 -15.88 10.42 -2.71
CA GLU A 437 -17.33 10.27 -2.82
C GLU A 437 -17.92 9.46 -1.66
N LEU A 438 -17.30 8.32 -1.34
CA LEU A 438 -17.83 7.35 -0.37
C LEU A 438 -17.32 7.59 1.07
N GLY A 439 -16.29 8.41 1.25
CA GLY A 439 -15.61 8.58 2.55
C GLY A 439 -14.88 7.30 3.00
N ILE A 440 -14.62 6.37 2.09
CA ILE A 440 -13.90 5.12 2.36
C ILE A 440 -12.45 5.31 1.94
N THR A 441 -11.51 4.94 2.81
CA THR A 441 -10.08 5.06 2.53
C THR A 441 -9.41 3.68 2.45
N PRO A 442 -8.28 3.56 1.72
CA PRO A 442 -7.51 2.32 1.69
C PRO A 442 -7.12 1.86 3.09
N LYS A 443 -7.20 0.55 3.30
CA LYS A 443 -6.75 -0.14 4.49
C LYS A 443 -5.35 -0.68 4.24
N VAL A 444 -4.42 -0.40 5.14
CA VAL A 444 -3.02 -0.80 5.04
C VAL A 444 -2.69 -1.74 6.20
N ASN A 445 -2.35 -2.98 5.88
CA ASN A 445 -1.85 -3.91 6.89
C ASN A 445 -0.44 -3.46 7.30
N THR A 446 -0.17 -3.28 8.60
CA THR A 446 1.11 -2.70 9.05
C THR A 446 1.56 -3.23 10.41
N GLY A 447 2.88 -3.28 10.62
CA GLY A 447 3.47 -3.44 11.94
C GLY A 447 3.42 -2.12 12.71
N ILE A 448 3.44 -2.19 14.04
CA ILE A 448 3.44 -1.02 14.91
C ILE A 448 4.79 -0.97 15.63
N LEU A 449 5.50 0.14 15.48
CA LEU A 449 6.74 0.41 16.18
C LEU A 449 6.48 1.16 17.49
N HIS A 450 7.37 1.01 18.46
CA HIS A 450 7.37 1.87 19.64
C HIS A 450 7.70 3.31 19.23
N ALA A 451 6.94 4.28 19.74
CA ALA A 451 7.07 5.68 19.37
C ALA A 451 8.40 6.32 19.82
N SER A 452 9.05 5.73 20.83
CA SER A 452 10.32 6.17 21.42
C SER A 452 11.09 4.97 21.96
N GLU A 453 12.24 5.20 22.63
CA GLU A 453 13.04 4.20 23.37
C GLU A 453 13.71 3.09 22.54
N GLY A 454 13.45 2.97 21.24
CA GLY A 454 14.09 1.95 20.39
C GLY A 454 13.75 0.51 20.77
N THR A 455 12.58 0.27 21.34
CA THR A 455 12.11 -1.06 21.74
C THR A 455 11.90 -1.99 20.54
N GLY A 456 11.54 -1.42 19.39
CA GLY A 456 11.23 -2.17 18.17
C GLY A 456 9.74 -2.29 17.90
N GLN A 457 9.34 -3.41 17.29
CA GLN A 457 7.94 -3.68 17.01
C GLN A 457 7.18 -4.03 18.29
N VAL A 458 6.03 -3.39 18.50
CA VAL A 458 5.18 -3.55 19.70
C VAL A 458 3.78 -4.07 19.38
N GLY A 459 3.48 -4.25 18.11
CA GLY A 459 2.20 -4.77 17.67
C GLY A 459 2.07 -4.82 16.16
N ALA A 460 0.86 -5.09 15.70
CA ALA A 460 0.46 -5.03 14.32
C ALA A 460 -1.02 -4.67 14.20
N GLY A 461 -1.43 -4.14 13.05
CA GLY A 461 -2.80 -3.73 12.87
C GLY A 461 -3.10 -3.29 11.44
N VAL A 462 -4.25 -2.62 11.30
CA VAL A 462 -4.72 -2.03 10.06
C VAL A 462 -4.76 -0.52 10.21
N ALA A 463 -3.96 0.19 9.44
CA ALA A 463 -4.02 1.64 9.34
C ALA A 463 -5.02 2.06 8.26
N GLU A 464 -5.74 3.15 8.51
CA GLU A 464 -6.61 3.79 7.53
C GLU A 464 -5.90 4.98 6.91
N ALA A 465 -5.81 5.01 5.58
CA ALA A 465 -5.22 6.14 4.88
C ALA A 465 -6.01 7.43 5.18
N PRO A 466 -5.34 8.57 5.47
CA PRO A 466 -6.03 9.80 5.84
C PRO A 466 -6.77 10.42 4.64
N ILE A 467 -8.07 10.64 4.77
CA ILE A 467 -8.94 11.16 3.70
C ILE A 467 -8.49 12.53 3.15
N ALA A 468 -7.78 13.32 3.96
CA ALA A 468 -7.33 14.66 3.57
C ALA A 468 -6.47 14.65 2.30
N CYS A 469 -5.51 13.71 2.18
CA CYS A 469 -4.69 13.58 0.97
C CYS A 469 -5.53 13.37 -0.30
N PHE A 470 -6.58 12.55 -0.20
CA PHE A 470 -7.46 12.23 -1.32
C PHE A 470 -8.35 13.40 -1.71
N ARG A 471 -8.82 14.20 -0.73
CA ARG A 471 -9.59 15.43 -0.99
C ARG A 471 -8.76 16.45 -1.74
N GLU A 472 -7.52 16.68 -1.31
CA GLU A 472 -6.59 17.58 -2.01
C GLU A 472 -6.24 17.08 -3.41
N ALA A 473 -5.95 15.78 -3.55
CA ALA A 473 -5.67 15.15 -4.83
C ALA A 473 -6.85 15.26 -5.81
N LEU A 474 -8.09 15.09 -5.33
CA LEU A 474 -9.30 15.26 -6.13
C LEU A 474 -9.42 16.68 -6.67
N LEU A 475 -9.23 17.69 -5.81
CA LEU A 475 -9.31 19.09 -6.20
C LEU A 475 -8.18 19.48 -7.18
N ALA A 476 -6.99 18.95 -6.98
CA ALA A 476 -5.87 19.14 -7.90
C ALA A 476 -6.13 18.50 -9.27
N LEU A 477 -6.68 17.28 -9.30
CA LEU A 477 -7.10 16.62 -10.53
C LEU A 477 -8.16 17.42 -11.28
N ASP A 478 -9.18 17.93 -10.57
CA ASP A 478 -10.23 18.75 -11.17
C ASP A 478 -9.67 20.03 -11.79
N ARG A 479 -8.74 20.72 -11.10
CA ARG A 479 -8.05 21.91 -11.65
C ARG A 479 -7.19 21.56 -12.87
N ARG A 480 -6.44 20.46 -12.82
CA ARG A 480 -5.55 20.03 -13.92
C ARG A 480 -6.32 19.68 -15.20
N LEU A 481 -7.54 19.16 -15.05
CA LEU A 481 -8.40 18.80 -16.17
C LEU A 481 -9.38 19.94 -16.57
N ALA A 482 -9.32 21.10 -15.95
CA ALA A 482 -10.18 22.25 -16.28
C ALA A 482 -9.81 22.85 -17.62
#